data_a090268b996ce99d82fe92c09e5288d9
#
_entry.id   a090268b996ce99d82fe92c09e5288d9
#
_cell.length_a   1.000
_cell.length_b   1.000
_cell.length_c   1.000
_cell.angle_alpha   90.00
_cell.angle_beta   90.00
_cell.angle_gamma   90.00
#
_symmetry.space_group_name_H-M   'P 1'
#
loop_
_entity.id
_entity.type
_entity.pdbx_description
1 polymer ?
#
loop_
_entity_poly.entity_id
_entity_poly.type
_entity_poly.pdbx_seq_one_letter_code
_entity_poly.pdbx_strand_id
1 'polypeptide(L)'
;EAARYPFAPYSGTGLEQGRRGSGGQGIAAQVWGMTPVEYLHKADVWPLNPKGEILLGLKIENHRALANVEASVSVSGIGFAEWGPGDMGMSFGLPDNHDEPFPKIMEEARSRILAATKHAGIAFLNTVRVDDVEMRIDEGVKIGAGPEAAAEKGRRYTKRTMPW
;
A
#
# COMPACT_ATOMS: atom_id res chain seq x y z
N GLU A 1 5.31 -13.94 -6.22
CA GLU A 1 6.29 -15.02 -5.97
C GLU A 1 7.28 -14.65 -4.86
N ALA A 2 8.07 -13.56 -4.97
CA ALA A 2 9.15 -13.22 -4.04
C ALA A 2 8.70 -12.96 -2.58
N ALA A 3 7.47 -12.53 -2.35
CA ALA A 3 6.94 -12.23 -1.02
C ALA A 3 6.39 -13.47 -0.29
N ARG A 4 6.22 -14.61 -0.98
CA ARG A 4 5.60 -15.82 -0.44
C ARG A 4 6.57 -16.96 -0.32
N TYR A 5 6.45 -17.75 0.76
CA TYR A 5 7.22 -18.98 0.92
C TYR A 5 6.67 -20.11 0.01
N PRO A 6 7.52 -21.08 -0.40
CA PRO A 6 7.10 -22.16 -1.30
C PRO A 6 5.97 -23.05 -0.78
N PHE A 7 5.85 -23.20 0.54
CA PHE A 7 4.81 -24.01 1.18
C PHE A 7 3.50 -23.23 1.43
N ALA A 8 3.46 -21.92 1.15
CA ALA A 8 2.25 -21.11 1.35
C ALA A 8 1.10 -21.63 0.46
N PRO A 9 -0.14 -21.68 0.99
CA PRO A 9 -1.26 -22.26 0.26
C PRO A 9 -1.59 -21.47 -1.01
N TYR A 10 -1.90 -22.18 -2.08
CA TYR A 10 -2.23 -21.57 -3.37
C TYR A 10 -3.70 -21.18 -3.48
N SER A 11 -4.34 -20.68 -2.67
CA SER A 11 -5.72 -20.14 -2.63
C SER A 11 -6.52 -20.11 -3.97
N GLY A 12 -6.41 -21.11 -4.84
CA GLY A 12 -7.15 -21.22 -6.11
C GLY A 12 -6.91 -20.07 -7.12
N THR A 13 -5.85 -19.31 -6.96
CA THR A 13 -5.62 -18.07 -7.72
C THR A 13 -4.90 -18.27 -9.07
N GLY A 14 -4.50 -19.49 -9.40
CA GLY A 14 -3.66 -19.75 -10.59
C GLY A 14 -2.26 -19.14 -10.51
N LEU A 15 -1.86 -18.62 -9.35
CA LEU A 15 -0.53 -18.04 -9.14
C LEU A 15 0.52 -19.14 -8.99
N GLU A 16 1.72 -18.83 -9.46
CA GLU A 16 2.87 -19.71 -9.27
C GLU A 16 3.30 -19.82 -7.80
N GLN A 17 4.03 -20.88 -7.48
CA GLN A 17 4.60 -21.13 -6.17
C GLN A 17 5.47 -19.97 -5.68
N GLY A 18 5.40 -19.66 -4.39
CA GLY A 18 6.27 -18.69 -3.75
C GLY A 18 7.76 -19.07 -3.88
N ARG A 19 8.63 -18.04 -3.92
CA ARG A 19 10.08 -18.21 -4.05
C ARG A 19 10.86 -17.55 -2.91
N ARG A 20 10.17 -17.11 -1.85
CA ARG A 20 10.84 -16.50 -0.70
C ARG A 20 11.74 -17.54 -0.01
N GLY A 21 13.02 -17.20 0.14
CA GLY A 21 14.02 -18.08 0.78
C GLY A 21 13.98 -18.02 2.30
N SER A 22 14.66 -18.99 2.94
CA SER A 22 14.89 -19.01 4.39
C SER A 22 16.09 -18.12 4.77
N GLY A 23 16.24 -17.84 6.07
CA GLY A 23 17.39 -17.13 6.66
C GLY A 23 17.04 -15.75 7.26
N GLY A 24 16.02 -15.04 6.74
CA GLY A 24 15.60 -13.76 7.28
C GLY A 24 14.53 -13.81 8.39
N GLN A 25 13.96 -14.98 8.66
CA GLN A 25 12.82 -15.13 9.56
C GLN A 25 13.13 -14.92 11.03
N GLY A 26 14.38 -15.17 11.47
CA GLY A 26 14.75 -15.12 12.89
C GLY A 26 14.54 -13.72 13.51
N ILE A 27 15.13 -12.70 12.88
CA ILE A 27 15.00 -11.30 13.34
C ILE A 27 13.55 -10.81 13.16
N ALA A 28 12.95 -11.12 12.02
CA ALA A 28 11.57 -10.71 11.74
C ALA A 28 10.57 -11.31 12.74
N ALA A 29 10.75 -12.58 13.13
CA ALA A 29 9.94 -13.23 14.15
C ALA A 29 10.07 -12.56 15.52
N GLN A 30 11.29 -12.16 15.90
CA GLN A 30 11.51 -11.40 17.15
C GLN A 30 10.77 -10.07 17.15
N VAL A 31 10.83 -9.32 16.05
CA VAL A 31 10.10 -8.04 15.88
C VAL A 31 8.59 -8.26 15.98
N TRP A 32 8.08 -9.38 15.46
CA TRP A 32 6.65 -9.72 15.53
C TRP A 32 6.24 -10.39 16.85
N GLY A 33 7.16 -10.62 17.77
CA GLY A 33 6.88 -11.22 19.08
C GLY A 33 6.45 -12.69 18.99
N MET A 34 6.97 -13.45 18.03
CA MET A 34 6.59 -14.85 17.79
C MET A 34 7.80 -15.75 17.52
N THR A 35 7.58 -17.05 17.46
CA THR A 35 8.62 -18.00 17.06
C THR A 35 8.91 -17.93 15.56
N PRO A 36 10.11 -18.32 15.09
CA PRO A 36 10.40 -18.37 13.65
C PRO A 36 9.45 -19.26 12.85
N VAL A 37 8.93 -20.33 13.46
CA VAL A 37 7.97 -21.23 12.80
C VAL A 37 6.61 -20.56 12.64
N GLU A 38 6.10 -19.90 13.68
CA GLU A 38 4.86 -19.13 13.61
C GLU A 38 4.96 -18.01 12.56
N TYR A 39 6.10 -17.29 12.56
CA TYR A 39 6.36 -16.25 11.54
C TYR A 39 6.27 -16.79 10.12
N LEU A 40 6.85 -17.94 9.81
CA LEU A 40 6.79 -18.53 8.48
C LEU A 40 5.35 -18.76 8.00
N HIS A 41 4.44 -19.13 8.89
CA HIS A 41 3.03 -19.35 8.55
C HIS A 41 2.21 -18.06 8.46
N LYS A 42 2.54 -17.04 9.27
CA LYS A 42 1.84 -15.76 9.30
C LYS A 42 2.36 -14.76 8.27
N ALA A 43 3.65 -14.81 7.94
CA ALA A 43 4.31 -13.92 7.01
C ALA A 43 4.03 -14.29 5.54
N ASP A 44 2.75 -14.38 5.21
CA ASP A 44 2.24 -14.57 3.86
C ASP A 44 1.34 -13.40 3.44
N VAL A 45 1.15 -13.24 2.14
CA VAL A 45 0.48 -12.07 1.55
C VAL A 45 -1.04 -12.20 1.68
N TRP A 46 -1.65 -11.25 2.37
CA TRP A 46 -3.10 -11.05 2.36
C TRP A 46 -3.49 -10.22 1.10
N PRO A 47 -4.60 -10.51 0.39
CA PRO A 47 -5.61 -11.52 0.71
C PRO A 47 -5.39 -12.90 0.05
N LEU A 48 -4.26 -13.15 -0.60
CA LEU A 48 -3.97 -14.45 -1.22
C LEU A 48 -4.02 -15.59 -0.19
N ASN A 49 -3.52 -15.33 1.00
CA ASN A 49 -3.76 -16.13 2.18
C ASN A 49 -4.60 -15.31 3.17
N PRO A 50 -5.85 -15.70 3.46
CA PRO A 50 -6.70 -14.97 4.41
C PRO A 50 -6.15 -14.91 5.84
N LYS A 51 -5.20 -15.80 6.18
CA LYS A 51 -4.48 -15.83 7.46
C LYS A 51 -3.11 -15.14 7.39
N GLY A 52 -2.73 -14.64 6.23
CA GLY A 52 -1.48 -13.91 6.03
C GLY A 52 -1.55 -12.51 6.65
N GLU A 53 -0.45 -12.07 7.23
CA GLU A 53 -0.36 -10.78 7.92
C GLU A 53 0.55 -9.78 7.16
N ILE A 54 0.94 -10.08 5.90
CA ILE A 54 1.67 -9.16 5.05
C ILE A 54 0.70 -8.45 4.10
N LEU A 55 0.68 -7.12 4.16
CA LEU A 55 0.02 -6.28 3.17
C LEU A 55 1.06 -5.80 2.15
N LEU A 56 0.95 -6.28 0.92
CA LEU A 56 1.87 -5.90 -0.16
C LEU A 56 1.32 -4.69 -0.90
N GLY A 57 2.16 -3.67 -1.09
CA GLY A 57 1.79 -2.46 -1.81
C GLY A 57 2.77 -2.09 -2.91
N LEU A 58 2.34 -1.19 -3.77
CA LEU A 58 3.14 -0.60 -4.84
C LEU A 58 3.32 0.88 -4.60
N LYS A 59 4.49 1.41 -4.96
CA LYS A 59 4.72 2.85 -5.08
C LYS A 59 4.63 3.25 -6.55
N ILE A 60 3.66 4.09 -6.87
CA ILE A 60 3.46 4.65 -8.20
C ILE A 60 4.05 6.07 -8.19
N GLU A 61 5.30 6.18 -8.57
CA GLU A 61 6.09 7.40 -8.33
C GLU A 61 6.95 7.81 -9.55
N ASN A 62 6.62 7.29 -10.73
CA ASN A 62 7.23 7.75 -11.98
C ASN A 62 6.30 7.53 -13.19
N HIS A 63 6.60 8.18 -14.30
CA HIS A 63 5.77 8.14 -15.50
C HIS A 63 5.59 6.73 -16.09
N ARG A 64 6.56 5.82 -15.93
CA ARG A 64 6.45 4.42 -16.40
C ARG A 64 5.49 3.61 -15.53
N ALA A 65 5.59 3.76 -14.21
CA ALA A 65 4.64 3.15 -13.28
C ALA A 65 3.23 3.69 -13.51
N LEU A 66 3.09 5.02 -13.70
CA LEU A 66 1.81 5.65 -14.01
C LEU A 66 1.21 5.13 -15.32
N ALA A 67 2.04 4.96 -16.37
CA ALA A 67 1.56 4.43 -17.67
C ALA A 67 0.95 3.03 -17.55
N ASN A 68 1.37 2.23 -16.57
CA ASN A 68 0.96 0.85 -16.36
C ASN A 68 0.12 0.67 -15.06
N VAL A 69 -0.39 1.74 -14.47
CA VAL A 69 -0.98 1.70 -13.13
C VAL A 69 -2.15 0.74 -13.05
N GLU A 70 -3.07 0.74 -14.02
CA GLU A 70 -4.25 -0.12 -14.03
C GLU A 70 -3.87 -1.61 -14.06
N ALA A 71 -2.90 -1.98 -14.88
CA ALA A 71 -2.40 -3.34 -14.95
C ALA A 71 -1.67 -3.74 -13.66
N SER A 72 -0.87 -2.83 -13.10
CA SER A 72 -0.08 -3.10 -11.90
C SER A 72 -0.96 -3.30 -10.66
N VAL A 73 -1.97 -2.44 -10.44
CA VAL A 73 -2.85 -2.53 -9.26
C VAL A 73 -3.85 -3.68 -9.36
N SER A 74 -4.06 -4.23 -10.56
CA SER A 74 -4.91 -5.40 -10.79
C SER A 74 -4.22 -6.73 -10.52
N VAL A 75 -2.92 -6.72 -10.20
CA VAL A 75 -2.18 -7.95 -9.87
C VAL A 75 -2.69 -8.53 -8.55
N SER A 76 -3.09 -9.80 -8.57
CA SER A 76 -3.59 -10.49 -7.39
C SER A 76 -2.57 -10.46 -6.24
N GLY A 77 -3.03 -10.10 -5.04
CA GLY A 77 -2.19 -9.99 -3.84
C GLY A 77 -1.63 -8.59 -3.57
N ILE A 78 -1.84 -7.63 -4.47
CA ILE A 78 -1.59 -6.23 -4.15
C ILE A 78 -2.76 -5.72 -3.29
N GLY A 79 -2.45 -5.18 -2.12
CA GLY A 79 -3.45 -4.67 -1.17
C GLY A 79 -3.60 -3.15 -1.18
N PHE A 80 -2.58 -2.43 -1.64
CA PHE A 80 -2.62 -0.98 -1.77
C PHE A 80 -1.66 -0.45 -2.84
N ALA A 81 -1.86 0.80 -3.25
CA ALA A 81 -0.86 1.57 -3.96
C ALA A 81 -0.67 2.94 -3.34
N GLU A 82 0.57 3.37 -3.26
CA GLU A 82 1.01 4.66 -2.74
C GLU A 82 1.26 5.63 -3.89
N TRP A 83 0.80 6.85 -3.72
CA TRP A 83 1.18 8.00 -4.51
C TRP A 83 2.45 8.64 -3.93
N GLY A 84 3.53 8.70 -4.70
CA GLY A 84 4.81 9.29 -4.32
C GLY A 84 5.07 10.62 -5.03
N PRO A 85 4.64 11.78 -4.50
CA PRO A 85 4.72 13.06 -5.21
C PRO A 85 6.16 13.52 -5.49
N GLY A 86 7.10 13.28 -4.57
CA GLY A 86 8.49 13.69 -4.75
C GLY A 86 9.14 13.06 -5.98
N ASP A 87 9.15 11.73 -6.04
CA ASP A 87 9.74 10.98 -7.14
C ASP A 87 8.94 11.15 -8.44
N MET A 88 7.61 11.26 -8.36
CA MET A 88 6.77 11.57 -9.51
C MET A 88 7.11 12.94 -10.09
N GLY A 89 7.28 13.96 -9.23
CA GLY A 89 7.72 15.29 -9.63
C GLY A 89 9.07 15.25 -10.35
N MET A 90 10.05 14.57 -9.78
CA MET A 90 11.35 14.37 -10.45
C MET A 90 11.19 13.67 -11.81
N SER A 91 10.34 12.66 -11.90
CA SER A 91 10.06 11.93 -13.14
C SER A 91 9.43 12.81 -14.23
N PHE A 92 8.72 13.87 -13.84
CA PHE A 92 8.15 14.86 -14.76
C PHE A 92 9.06 16.09 -14.99
N GLY A 93 10.27 16.11 -14.45
CA GLY A 93 11.16 17.24 -14.50
C GLY A 93 10.77 18.41 -13.61
N LEU A 94 10.05 18.14 -12.53
CA LEU A 94 9.51 19.07 -11.55
C LEU A 94 10.05 18.78 -10.14
N PRO A 95 11.38 18.85 -9.89
CA PRO A 95 11.99 18.36 -8.66
C PRO A 95 11.56 19.10 -7.38
N ASP A 96 11.06 20.33 -7.52
CA ASP A 96 10.64 21.17 -6.39
C ASP A 96 9.14 21.02 -6.04
N ASN A 97 8.40 20.18 -6.77
CA ASN A 97 6.94 20.04 -6.62
C ASN A 97 6.55 18.77 -5.82
N HIS A 98 7.05 18.62 -4.60
CA HIS A 98 6.71 17.49 -3.73
C HIS A 98 5.58 17.79 -2.72
N ASP A 99 5.18 19.05 -2.61
CA ASP A 99 4.09 19.49 -1.73
C ASP A 99 2.98 20.19 -2.51
N GLU A 100 1.77 20.19 -1.95
CA GLU A 100 0.64 20.94 -2.49
C GLU A 100 0.83 22.47 -2.34
N PRO A 101 0.35 23.26 -3.30
CA PRO A 101 -0.47 22.86 -4.47
C PRO A 101 0.37 22.22 -5.60
N PHE A 102 -0.08 21.07 -6.08
CA PHE A 102 0.60 20.39 -7.17
C PHE A 102 0.31 21.03 -8.54
N PRO A 103 1.28 21.03 -9.48
CA PRO A 103 1.00 21.33 -10.88
C PRO A 103 -0.06 20.36 -11.46
N LYS A 104 -0.80 20.83 -12.46
CA LYS A 104 -1.91 20.07 -13.08
C LYS A 104 -1.54 18.65 -13.47
N ILE A 105 -0.36 18.44 -14.06
CA ILE A 105 0.11 17.10 -14.46
C ILE A 105 0.27 16.15 -13.26
N MET A 106 0.67 16.68 -12.11
CA MET A 106 0.80 15.93 -10.86
C MET A 106 -0.57 15.58 -10.28
N GLU A 107 -1.52 16.53 -10.31
CA GLU A 107 -2.91 16.28 -9.88
C GLU A 107 -3.60 15.24 -10.77
N GLU A 108 -3.39 15.28 -12.08
CA GLU A 108 -3.91 14.29 -13.03
C GLU A 108 -3.31 12.91 -12.76
N ALA A 109 -2.00 12.83 -12.49
CA ALA A 109 -1.34 11.58 -12.14
C ALA A 109 -1.91 10.99 -10.84
N ARG A 110 -2.02 11.79 -9.78
CA ARG A 110 -2.62 11.40 -8.50
C ARG A 110 -4.06 10.90 -8.68
N SER A 111 -4.88 11.65 -9.39
CA SER A 111 -6.27 11.30 -9.66
C SER A 111 -6.41 9.99 -10.41
N ARG A 112 -5.53 9.72 -11.39
CA ARG A 112 -5.51 8.46 -12.14
C ARG A 112 -5.14 7.28 -11.24
N ILE A 113 -4.15 7.43 -10.34
CA ILE A 113 -3.77 6.37 -9.38
C ILE A 113 -4.94 6.07 -8.43
N LEU A 114 -5.58 7.10 -7.88
CA LEU A 114 -6.76 6.95 -7.02
C LEU A 114 -7.90 6.23 -7.75
N ALA A 115 -8.18 6.60 -9.00
CA ALA A 115 -9.21 5.94 -9.81
C ALA A 115 -8.88 4.47 -10.08
N ALA A 116 -7.62 4.16 -10.43
CA ALA A 116 -7.16 2.80 -10.68
C ALA A 116 -7.26 1.92 -9.43
N THR A 117 -6.84 2.42 -8.26
CA THR A 117 -6.95 1.68 -6.99
C THR A 117 -8.40 1.43 -6.59
N LYS A 118 -9.30 2.41 -6.79
CA LYS A 118 -10.74 2.24 -6.56
C LYS A 118 -11.32 1.17 -7.47
N HIS A 119 -10.99 1.19 -8.77
CA HIS A 119 -11.44 0.19 -9.73
C HIS A 119 -10.95 -1.22 -9.38
N ALA A 120 -9.70 -1.35 -8.95
CA ALA A 120 -9.12 -2.63 -8.53
C ALA A 120 -9.61 -3.10 -7.14
N GLY A 121 -10.35 -2.28 -6.40
CA GLY A 121 -10.84 -2.61 -5.05
C GLY A 121 -9.77 -2.62 -3.96
N ILE A 122 -8.58 -2.08 -4.22
CA ILE A 122 -7.47 -1.98 -3.27
C ILE A 122 -7.42 -0.62 -2.57
N ALA A 123 -6.61 -0.49 -1.52
CA ALA A 123 -6.47 0.77 -0.81
C ALA A 123 -5.58 1.77 -1.58
N PHE A 124 -5.93 3.06 -1.52
CA PHE A 124 -5.04 4.14 -1.91
C PHE A 124 -4.36 4.71 -0.67
N LEU A 125 -3.03 4.78 -0.70
CA LEU A 125 -2.21 5.43 0.32
C LEU A 125 -1.80 6.81 -0.17
N ASN A 126 -2.06 7.82 0.64
CA ASN A 126 -1.69 9.21 0.37
C ASN A 126 -1.21 9.89 1.65
N THR A 127 -0.34 10.87 1.52
CA THR A 127 -0.02 11.78 2.62
C THR A 127 -1.26 12.51 3.09
N VAL A 128 -1.43 12.63 4.41
CA VAL A 128 -2.53 13.36 5.03
C VAL A 128 -2.01 14.33 6.08
N ARG A 129 -2.72 15.44 6.23
CA ARG A 129 -2.46 16.48 7.24
C ARG A 129 -3.66 16.61 8.18
N VAL A 130 -3.48 17.28 9.30
CA VAL A 130 -4.55 17.50 10.29
C VAL A 130 -5.73 18.29 9.70
N ASP A 131 -5.44 19.20 8.80
CA ASP A 131 -6.42 20.08 8.16
C ASP A 131 -7.17 19.42 6.99
N ASP A 132 -6.55 18.42 6.31
CA ASP A 132 -7.12 17.81 5.11
C ASP A 132 -7.61 16.35 5.29
N VAL A 133 -7.30 15.69 6.39
CA VAL A 133 -7.55 14.24 6.58
C VAL A 133 -9.00 13.82 6.35
N GLU A 134 -9.97 14.63 6.76
CA GLU A 134 -11.40 14.32 6.57
C GLU A 134 -11.77 14.36 5.09
N MET A 135 -11.32 15.39 4.37
CA MET A 135 -11.49 15.50 2.93
C MET A 135 -10.83 14.32 2.19
N ARG A 136 -9.64 13.92 2.61
CA ARG A 136 -8.94 12.77 2.00
C ARG A 136 -9.67 11.45 2.24
N ILE A 137 -10.27 11.27 3.41
CA ILE A 137 -11.12 10.11 3.70
C ILE A 137 -12.36 10.11 2.78
N ASP A 138 -13.05 11.23 2.63
CA ASP A 138 -14.22 11.36 1.76
C ASP A 138 -13.86 11.14 0.28
N GLU A 139 -12.68 11.59 -0.15
CA GLU A 139 -12.13 11.33 -1.47
C GLU A 139 -11.88 9.83 -1.70
N GLY A 140 -11.70 9.02 -0.65
CA GLY A 140 -11.51 7.57 -0.70
C GLY A 140 -10.10 7.08 -0.37
N VAL A 141 -9.27 7.92 0.24
CA VAL A 141 -7.99 7.50 0.83
C VAL A 141 -8.29 6.55 1.99
N LYS A 142 -7.73 5.35 1.96
CA LYS A 142 -7.92 4.33 3.00
C LYS A 142 -6.72 4.17 3.92
N ILE A 143 -5.54 4.56 3.46
CA ILE A 143 -4.30 4.55 4.24
C ILE A 143 -3.72 5.96 4.19
N GLY A 144 -3.67 6.64 5.34
CA GLY A 144 -3.12 7.98 5.46
C GLY A 144 -1.71 7.92 6.05
N ALA A 145 -0.71 8.44 5.36
CA ALA A 145 0.62 8.70 5.90
C ALA A 145 0.67 10.12 6.47
N GLY A 146 0.78 10.27 7.78
CA GLY A 146 0.75 11.59 8.41
C GLY A 146 1.03 11.56 9.90
N PRO A 147 0.98 12.72 10.57
CA PRO A 147 1.23 12.82 12.00
C PRO A 147 0.11 12.17 12.82
N GLU A 148 0.42 11.81 14.07
CA GLU A 148 -0.53 11.17 14.99
C GLU A 148 -1.83 11.98 15.16
N ALA A 149 -1.75 13.30 15.22
CA ALA A 149 -2.93 14.16 15.32
C ALA A 149 -3.87 14.03 14.12
N ALA A 150 -3.36 13.79 12.90
CA ALA A 150 -4.18 13.49 11.74
C ALA A 150 -4.84 12.10 11.85
N ALA A 151 -4.10 11.10 12.36
CA ALA A 151 -4.64 9.78 12.60
C ALA A 151 -5.75 9.80 13.64
N GLU A 152 -5.60 10.53 14.76
CA GLU A 152 -6.63 10.70 15.77
C GLU A 152 -7.89 11.40 15.20
N LYS A 153 -7.69 12.47 14.44
CA LYS A 153 -8.80 13.19 13.80
C LYS A 153 -9.55 12.29 12.82
N GLY A 154 -8.83 11.53 11.98
CA GLY A 154 -9.42 10.59 11.04
C GLY A 154 -10.18 9.45 11.73
N ARG A 155 -9.66 8.90 12.84
CA ARG A 155 -10.37 7.90 13.66
C ARG A 155 -11.69 8.46 14.23
N ARG A 156 -11.67 9.66 14.79
CA ARG A 156 -12.88 10.32 15.28
C ARG A 156 -13.91 10.54 14.16
N TYR A 157 -13.46 11.03 13.03
CA TYR A 157 -14.32 11.28 11.87
C TYR A 157 -14.99 10.00 11.36
N THR A 158 -14.23 8.92 11.20
CA THR A 158 -14.74 7.62 10.72
C THR A 158 -15.42 6.80 11.79
N LYS A 159 -15.41 7.22 13.05
CA LYS A 159 -15.92 6.47 14.23
C LYS A 159 -15.27 5.09 14.37
N ARG A 160 -14.05 4.93 13.89
CA ARG A 160 -13.30 3.67 14.03
C ARG A 160 -12.63 3.61 15.39
N THR A 161 -12.75 2.46 16.03
CA THR A 161 -11.97 2.11 17.23
C THR A 161 -10.84 1.19 16.82
N MET A 162 -9.69 1.35 17.48
CA MET A 162 -8.57 0.42 17.30
C MET A 162 -8.91 -0.93 17.94
N PRO A 163 -8.52 -2.05 17.33
CA PRO A 163 -8.86 -3.37 17.84
C PRO A 163 -8.06 -3.81 19.09
N TRP A 164 -7.15 -2.97 19.58
CA TRP A 164 -6.34 -3.18 20.78
C TRP A 164 -6.54 -2.06 21.79
#